data_16304d773a4ef2f517197d0611796242
#
_entry.id   16304d773a4ef2f517197d0611796242
#
_cell.length_a   1.000
_cell.length_b   1.000
_cell.length_c   1.000
_cell.angle_alpha   90.00
_cell.angle_beta   90.00
_cell.angle_gamma   90.00
#
_symmetry.space_group_name_H-M   'P 1'
#
loop_
_entity.id
_entity.type
_entity.pdbx_description
1 polymer ?
#
loop_
_entity_poly.entity_id
_entity_poly.type
_entity_poly.pdbx_seq_one_letter_code
_entity_poly.pdbx_strand_id
1 'polypeptide(L)'
;LDLKWFRVPRDVVFGAGTLEYLKQVQGSKAFICMGKNSMRANGVLDKVTGYLKESNIDYTIFDGVEGDPSVETVYRGAEKMKEFAPDLILGLGGCSAIDAAKAMWVFYEYPDKRFEDIKAPFSIPPLRNKARFVAIPSTSGTGTEVTCVAVITEQGGIKHPLASYEITPDIAILDPEICLSMPPNVTADTGVDALSHSLEAYVSTMANDYTDTLALESIKTIFEWLPKAFRDGSDITARTKMHIAQNYAGMSFSNAILGIDHSLSHKISTINTTHGRCNTILMPAVIQYNSKVAGQRYAQIAKYLGLPGSSNEALVSSLVAAIKNLNTSLGIPASLKELGMDENSFLENAETYAKAALEDPCTGTNPRKPSVEDLIQVYKAAYYGYDVVI
;
A
#
# COMPACT_ATOMS: atom_id res chain seq x y z
N LEU A 1 13.90 11.60 26.04
CA LEU A 1 13.70 12.26 24.74
C LEU A 1 12.72 11.41 23.93
N ASP A 2 11.54 11.96 23.64
CA ASP A 2 10.55 11.34 22.75
C ASP A 2 10.98 11.65 21.31
N LEU A 3 11.96 10.89 20.79
CA LEU A 3 12.50 11.06 19.45
C LEU A 3 11.54 10.44 18.45
N LYS A 4 11.01 11.24 17.55
CA LYS A 4 10.22 10.81 16.41
C LYS A 4 11.09 10.77 15.14
N TRP A 5 10.85 9.78 14.29
CA TRP A 5 11.56 9.59 13.03
C TRP A 5 10.60 9.82 11.87
N PHE A 6 11.12 10.42 10.80
CA PHE A 6 10.46 10.46 9.50
C PHE A 6 11.46 9.96 8.46
N ARG A 7 11.20 8.80 7.88
CA ARG A 7 12.08 8.15 6.90
C ARG A 7 11.36 7.90 5.60
N VAL A 8 12.03 8.26 4.51
CA VAL A 8 11.58 8.11 3.12
C VAL A 8 12.80 7.75 2.26
N PRO A 9 12.64 7.34 0.99
CA PRO A 9 13.75 7.17 0.07
C PRO A 9 14.64 8.42 0.02
N ARG A 10 15.92 8.22 -0.29
CA ARG A 10 16.84 9.35 -0.51
C ARG A 10 16.37 10.23 -1.66
N ASP A 11 15.91 9.60 -2.76
CA ASP A 11 15.44 10.30 -3.93
C ASP A 11 14.06 9.79 -4.34
N VAL A 12 13.16 10.73 -4.65
CA VAL A 12 11.87 10.46 -5.30
C VAL A 12 11.84 11.25 -6.61
N VAL A 13 11.95 10.54 -7.72
CA VAL A 13 11.95 11.10 -9.08
C VAL A 13 10.58 10.89 -9.69
N PHE A 14 9.91 11.95 -10.12
CA PHE A 14 8.50 11.86 -10.54
C PHE A 14 8.18 12.71 -11.76
N GLY A 15 7.18 12.26 -12.54
CA GLY A 15 6.68 12.90 -13.74
C GLY A 15 6.83 12.02 -14.98
N ALA A 16 6.15 12.39 -16.07
CA ALA A 16 6.18 11.62 -17.32
C ALA A 16 7.61 11.55 -17.89
N GLY A 17 8.01 10.34 -18.30
CA GLY A 17 9.33 10.05 -18.85
C GLY A 17 10.46 9.94 -17.81
N THR A 18 10.15 9.99 -16.51
CA THR A 18 11.19 9.89 -15.45
C THR A 18 11.86 8.53 -15.37
N LEU A 19 11.33 7.51 -16.04
CA LEU A 19 12.02 6.22 -16.16
C LEU A 19 13.43 6.38 -16.78
N GLU A 20 13.66 7.41 -17.60
CA GLU A 20 14.97 7.75 -18.15
C GLU A 20 16.03 8.09 -17.08
N TYR A 21 15.61 8.44 -15.87
CA TYR A 21 16.52 8.65 -14.73
C TYR A 21 17.40 7.43 -14.43
N LEU A 22 17.00 6.23 -14.87
CA LEU A 22 17.84 5.03 -14.79
C LEU A 22 19.23 5.22 -15.44
N LYS A 23 19.37 6.11 -16.43
CA LYS A 23 20.67 6.44 -17.04
C LYS A 23 21.63 7.19 -16.09
N GLN A 24 21.11 7.74 -14.99
CA GLN A 24 21.90 8.47 -14.00
C GLN A 24 22.17 7.64 -12.74
N VAL A 25 21.51 6.48 -12.61
CA VAL A 25 21.70 5.58 -11.48
C VAL A 25 23.05 4.89 -11.60
N GLN A 26 23.83 4.94 -10.54
CA GLN A 26 25.14 4.30 -10.51
C GLN A 26 25.01 2.82 -10.15
N GLY A 27 25.70 1.97 -10.90
CA GLY A 27 25.76 0.53 -10.71
C GLY A 27 26.53 -0.12 -11.86
N SER A 28 26.86 -1.38 -11.70
CA SER A 28 27.49 -2.20 -12.74
C SER A 28 26.64 -3.39 -13.14
N LYS A 29 25.85 -3.93 -12.21
CA LYS A 29 25.02 -5.12 -12.40
C LYS A 29 23.64 -4.92 -11.76
N ALA A 30 22.59 -4.88 -12.58
CA ALA A 30 21.21 -4.70 -12.14
C ALA A 30 20.43 -6.03 -12.09
N PHE A 31 19.78 -6.32 -10.98
CA PHE A 31 18.82 -7.41 -10.86
C PHE A 31 17.40 -6.83 -10.98
N ILE A 32 16.69 -7.18 -12.04
CA ILE A 32 15.32 -6.72 -12.30
C ILE A 32 14.36 -7.77 -11.76
N CYS A 33 13.63 -7.44 -10.69
CA CYS A 33 12.57 -8.26 -10.12
C CYS A 33 11.21 -7.75 -10.57
N MET A 34 10.41 -8.62 -11.20
CA MET A 34 9.10 -8.26 -11.76
C MET A 34 8.10 -9.42 -11.78
N GLY A 35 6.82 -9.10 -11.97
CA GLY A 35 5.77 -10.08 -12.25
C GLY A 35 5.89 -10.70 -13.66
N LYS A 36 5.04 -11.68 -13.96
CA LYS A 36 5.18 -12.51 -15.17
C LYS A 36 5.04 -11.74 -16.49
N ASN A 37 4.03 -10.89 -16.66
CA ASN A 37 3.59 -10.46 -17.99
C ASN A 37 3.50 -8.95 -18.21
N SER A 38 3.00 -8.17 -17.27
CA SER A 38 2.55 -6.79 -17.50
C SER A 38 3.66 -5.86 -18.02
N MET A 39 4.84 -5.90 -17.40
CA MET A 39 5.96 -5.01 -17.78
C MET A 39 6.58 -5.38 -19.14
N ARG A 40 6.44 -6.64 -19.57
CA ARG A 40 6.82 -7.05 -20.93
C ARG A 40 5.77 -6.61 -21.95
N ALA A 41 4.49 -6.88 -21.67
CA ALA A 41 3.40 -6.64 -22.60
C ALA A 41 3.21 -5.15 -22.94
N ASN A 42 3.50 -4.25 -21.99
CA ASN A 42 3.38 -2.81 -22.19
C ASN A 42 4.69 -2.13 -22.64
N GLY A 43 5.77 -2.89 -22.91
CA GLY A 43 7.06 -2.38 -23.40
C GLY A 43 7.92 -1.66 -22.34
N VAL A 44 7.51 -1.64 -21.08
CA VAL A 44 8.28 -0.97 -20.01
C VAL A 44 9.60 -1.69 -19.77
N LEU A 45 9.62 -3.03 -19.79
CA LEU A 45 10.85 -3.80 -19.63
C LEU A 45 11.89 -3.45 -20.70
N ASP A 46 11.46 -3.28 -21.95
CA ASP A 46 12.37 -2.94 -23.05
C ASP A 46 12.98 -1.55 -22.86
N LYS A 47 12.19 -0.56 -22.38
CA LYS A 47 12.70 0.77 -22.01
C LYS A 47 13.74 0.65 -20.88
N VAL A 48 13.42 -0.05 -19.77
CA VAL A 48 14.33 -0.26 -18.63
C VAL A 48 15.64 -0.88 -19.07
N THR A 49 15.58 -2.00 -19.81
CA THR A 49 16.79 -2.70 -20.28
C THR A 49 17.57 -1.89 -21.32
N GLY A 50 16.89 -1.07 -22.12
CA GLY A 50 17.51 -0.09 -23.03
C GLY A 50 18.35 0.93 -22.26
N TYR A 51 17.79 1.56 -21.23
CA TYR A 51 18.50 2.56 -20.42
C TYR A 51 19.68 1.96 -19.65
N LEU A 52 19.54 0.73 -19.12
CA LEU A 52 20.65 0.04 -18.47
C LEU A 52 21.81 -0.22 -19.44
N LYS A 53 21.50 -0.67 -20.67
CA LYS A 53 22.51 -0.89 -21.72
C LYS A 53 23.22 0.41 -22.11
N GLU A 54 22.49 1.49 -22.31
CA GLU A 54 23.04 2.82 -22.60
C GLU A 54 24.01 3.31 -21.51
N SER A 55 23.76 2.90 -20.25
CA SER A 55 24.61 3.21 -19.11
C SER A 55 25.72 2.17 -18.84
N ASN A 56 25.89 1.17 -19.71
CA ASN A 56 26.82 0.06 -19.55
C ASN A 56 26.61 -0.74 -18.25
N ILE A 57 25.35 -0.87 -17.81
CA ILE A 57 24.97 -1.68 -16.66
C ILE A 57 24.51 -3.05 -17.18
N ASP A 58 25.23 -4.11 -16.79
CA ASP A 58 24.81 -5.48 -17.06
C ASP A 58 23.55 -5.83 -16.26
N TYR A 59 22.69 -6.74 -16.76
CA TYR A 59 21.46 -7.04 -16.03
C TYR A 59 21.02 -8.50 -16.16
N THR A 60 20.31 -8.96 -15.15
CA THR A 60 19.53 -10.20 -15.19
C THR A 60 18.07 -9.93 -14.78
N ILE A 61 17.17 -10.78 -15.22
CA ILE A 61 15.72 -10.63 -14.97
C ILE A 61 15.22 -11.83 -14.14
N PHE A 62 14.46 -11.51 -13.11
CA PHE A 62 13.63 -12.43 -12.35
C PHE A 62 12.17 -12.05 -12.55
N ASP A 63 11.45 -12.78 -13.41
CA ASP A 63 10.10 -12.48 -13.89
C ASP A 63 9.04 -13.47 -13.38
N GLY A 64 9.29 -14.10 -12.26
CA GLY A 64 8.43 -15.15 -11.72
C GLY A 64 7.61 -14.77 -10.50
N VAL A 65 7.54 -13.48 -10.16
CA VAL A 65 6.80 -13.06 -8.96
C VAL A 65 5.30 -13.17 -9.21
N GLU A 66 4.63 -13.97 -8.36
CA GLU A 66 3.18 -14.13 -8.30
C GLU A 66 2.52 -13.00 -7.48
N GLY A 67 1.20 -12.88 -7.59
CA GLY A 67 0.41 -12.12 -6.63
C GLY A 67 0.56 -12.74 -5.24
N ASP A 68 0.66 -11.92 -4.20
CA ASP A 68 0.95 -12.38 -2.84
C ASP A 68 2.22 -13.25 -2.78
N PRO A 69 3.42 -12.66 -2.96
CA PRO A 69 4.66 -13.39 -3.19
C PRO A 69 5.00 -14.34 -2.03
N SER A 70 5.36 -15.57 -2.38
CA SER A 70 5.67 -16.61 -1.41
C SER A 70 7.11 -16.52 -0.88
N VAL A 71 7.35 -17.08 0.31
CA VAL A 71 8.68 -17.25 0.88
C VAL A 71 9.59 -18.04 -0.07
N GLU A 72 9.05 -19.05 -0.75
CA GLU A 72 9.78 -19.85 -1.74
C GLU A 72 10.25 -19.01 -2.93
N THR A 73 9.40 -18.12 -3.44
CA THR A 73 9.77 -17.18 -4.51
C THR A 73 10.86 -16.22 -4.07
N VAL A 74 10.77 -15.73 -2.83
CA VAL A 74 11.81 -14.86 -2.25
C VAL A 74 13.16 -15.59 -2.18
N TYR A 75 13.22 -16.82 -1.69
CA TYR A 75 14.47 -17.57 -1.64
C TYR A 75 15.04 -17.86 -3.02
N ARG A 76 14.21 -18.25 -4.00
CA ARG A 76 14.68 -18.47 -5.38
C ARG A 76 15.29 -17.20 -6.00
N GLY A 77 14.69 -16.04 -5.74
CA GLY A 77 15.21 -14.76 -6.21
C GLY A 77 16.53 -14.40 -5.52
N ALA A 78 16.64 -14.62 -4.22
CA ALA A 78 17.87 -14.37 -3.47
C ALA A 78 19.04 -15.27 -3.94
N GLU A 79 18.77 -16.55 -4.25
CA GLU A 79 19.80 -17.44 -4.83
C GLU A 79 20.25 -16.92 -6.20
N LYS A 80 19.34 -16.49 -7.07
CA LYS A 80 19.68 -15.89 -8.35
C LYS A 80 20.48 -14.58 -8.19
N MET A 81 20.20 -13.79 -7.15
CA MET A 81 21.01 -12.62 -6.82
C MET A 81 22.43 -13.02 -6.39
N LYS A 82 22.58 -14.09 -5.61
CA LYS A 82 23.93 -14.58 -5.22
C LYS A 82 24.76 -15.00 -6.43
N GLU A 83 24.17 -15.71 -7.39
CA GLU A 83 24.83 -16.14 -8.61
C GLU A 83 25.27 -14.96 -9.49
N PHE A 84 24.39 -13.96 -9.65
CA PHE A 84 24.65 -12.80 -10.51
C PHE A 84 25.48 -11.72 -9.82
N ALA A 85 25.42 -11.62 -8.48
CA ALA A 85 26.08 -10.62 -7.64
C ALA A 85 25.77 -9.15 -8.06
N PRO A 86 24.50 -8.73 -8.04
CA PRO A 86 24.14 -7.36 -8.40
C PRO A 86 24.59 -6.35 -7.35
N ASP A 87 24.93 -5.14 -7.81
CA ASP A 87 25.10 -3.95 -6.97
C ASP A 87 23.90 -2.98 -7.05
N LEU A 88 22.92 -3.33 -7.89
CA LEU A 88 21.67 -2.59 -8.08
C LEU A 88 20.49 -3.55 -8.17
N ILE A 89 19.45 -3.34 -7.37
CA ILE A 89 18.21 -4.11 -7.40
C ILE A 89 17.10 -3.19 -7.91
N LEU A 90 16.38 -3.60 -8.95
CA LEU A 90 15.22 -2.91 -9.50
C LEU A 90 13.96 -3.71 -9.15
N GLY A 91 13.11 -3.19 -8.26
CA GLY A 91 11.75 -3.68 -8.08
C GLY A 91 10.83 -3.00 -9.10
N LEU A 92 10.44 -3.72 -10.17
CA LEU A 92 9.68 -3.19 -11.30
C LEU A 92 8.28 -3.81 -11.37
N GLY A 93 7.24 -3.04 -11.12
CA GLY A 93 5.87 -3.56 -11.24
C GLY A 93 4.94 -3.12 -10.12
N GLY A 94 3.91 -3.92 -9.85
CA GLY A 94 3.01 -3.70 -8.72
C GLY A 94 3.65 -4.06 -7.37
N CYS A 95 2.87 -3.92 -6.30
CA CYS A 95 3.30 -4.17 -4.92
C CYS A 95 4.06 -5.48 -4.75
N SER A 96 3.47 -6.59 -5.23
CA SER A 96 4.06 -7.93 -5.09
C SER A 96 5.49 -8.04 -5.63
N ALA A 97 5.77 -7.43 -6.77
CA ALA A 97 7.10 -7.46 -7.38
C ALA A 97 8.13 -6.68 -6.54
N ILE A 98 7.74 -5.51 -6.03
CA ILE A 98 8.61 -4.66 -5.21
C ILE A 98 8.81 -5.28 -3.83
N ASP A 99 7.76 -5.81 -3.21
CA ASP A 99 7.82 -6.46 -1.90
C ASP A 99 8.69 -7.72 -1.94
N ALA A 100 8.52 -8.56 -2.98
CA ALA A 100 9.40 -9.71 -3.19
C ALA A 100 10.86 -9.28 -3.34
N ALA A 101 11.13 -8.24 -4.13
CA ALA A 101 12.49 -7.72 -4.33
C ALA A 101 13.12 -7.21 -3.03
N LYS A 102 12.34 -6.50 -2.18
CA LYS A 102 12.77 -6.05 -0.85
C LYS A 102 13.16 -7.23 0.04
N ALA A 103 12.34 -8.28 0.08
CA ALA A 103 12.63 -9.48 0.87
C ALA A 103 13.81 -10.27 0.30
N MET A 104 13.92 -10.42 -1.03
CA MET A 104 15.07 -11.04 -1.72
C MET A 104 16.37 -10.32 -1.36
N TRP A 105 16.35 -8.98 -1.31
CA TRP A 105 17.50 -8.16 -0.93
C TRP A 105 18.05 -8.54 0.44
N VAL A 106 17.18 -8.78 1.43
CA VAL A 106 17.59 -9.19 2.79
C VAL A 106 18.38 -10.50 2.73
N PHE A 107 17.88 -11.54 2.05
CA PHE A 107 18.53 -12.85 1.97
C PHE A 107 19.73 -12.87 1.01
N TYR A 108 19.81 -11.93 0.07
CA TYR A 108 21.00 -11.72 -0.73
C TYR A 108 22.16 -11.16 0.11
N GLU A 109 21.89 -10.19 0.98
CA GLU A 109 22.92 -9.62 1.87
C GLU A 109 23.25 -10.54 3.05
N TYR A 110 22.25 -11.27 3.57
CA TYR A 110 22.39 -12.15 4.73
C TYR A 110 21.89 -13.57 4.42
N PRO A 111 22.67 -14.36 3.69
CA PRO A 111 22.25 -15.68 3.20
C PRO A 111 22.05 -16.73 4.31
N ASP A 112 22.58 -16.51 5.50
CA ASP A 112 22.43 -17.40 6.64
C ASP A 112 21.13 -17.13 7.45
N LYS A 113 20.40 -16.06 7.15
CA LYS A 113 19.13 -15.74 7.79
C LYS A 113 18.01 -16.60 7.21
N ARG A 114 17.07 -16.98 8.07
CA ARG A 114 15.81 -17.61 7.70
C ARG A 114 14.67 -16.60 7.77
N PHE A 115 13.54 -16.91 7.17
CA PHE A 115 12.36 -16.03 7.18
C PHE A 115 11.89 -15.71 8.61
N GLU A 116 11.96 -16.70 9.53
CA GLU A 116 11.65 -16.53 10.95
C GLU A 116 12.48 -15.45 11.64
N ASP A 117 13.74 -15.28 11.22
CA ASP A 117 14.66 -14.33 11.85
C ASP A 117 14.35 -12.87 11.50
N ILE A 118 13.49 -12.64 10.48
CA ILE A 118 13.13 -11.31 9.98
C ILE A 118 11.65 -10.96 10.10
N LYS A 119 10.81 -11.87 10.63
CA LYS A 119 9.37 -11.63 10.84
C LYS A 119 9.08 -10.56 11.89
N ALA A 120 9.89 -10.49 12.94
CA ALA A 120 9.68 -9.50 13.98
C ALA A 120 9.93 -8.07 13.44
N PRO A 121 9.09 -7.09 13.76
CA PRO A 121 9.31 -5.72 13.33
C PRO A 121 10.70 -5.22 13.71
N PHE A 122 11.38 -4.57 12.78
CA PHE A 122 12.72 -4.00 12.92
C PHE A 122 13.85 -5.00 13.25
N SER A 123 13.66 -6.29 12.94
CA SER A 123 14.68 -7.34 13.11
C SER A 123 15.60 -7.51 11.91
N ILE A 124 15.32 -6.88 10.79
CA ILE A 124 16.16 -6.90 9.59
C ILE A 124 17.47 -6.13 9.88
N PRO A 125 18.64 -6.77 9.69
CA PRO A 125 19.91 -6.10 9.91
C PRO A 125 20.19 -5.02 8.85
N PRO A 126 21.19 -4.12 9.08
CA PRO A 126 21.53 -3.06 8.14
C PRO A 126 21.83 -3.58 6.74
N LEU A 127 21.14 -3.04 5.74
CA LEU A 127 21.32 -3.38 4.31
C LEU A 127 22.28 -2.38 3.63
N ARG A 128 22.46 -2.49 2.32
CA ARG A 128 23.30 -1.65 1.45
C ARG A 128 24.78 -1.99 1.49
N ASN A 129 25.13 -3.19 1.97
CA ASN A 129 26.49 -3.68 1.94
C ASN A 129 26.89 -4.20 0.54
N LYS A 130 25.91 -4.77 -0.19
CA LYS A 130 26.12 -5.35 -1.52
C LYS A 130 25.41 -4.60 -2.63
N ALA A 131 24.18 -4.12 -2.39
CA ALA A 131 23.37 -3.49 -3.41
C ALA A 131 22.55 -2.32 -2.89
N ARG A 132 22.17 -1.41 -3.81
CA ARG A 132 21.17 -0.37 -3.61
C ARG A 132 19.86 -0.79 -4.24
N PHE A 133 18.75 -0.18 -3.79
CA PHE A 133 17.40 -0.54 -4.22
C PHE A 133 16.71 0.62 -4.94
N VAL A 134 16.24 0.36 -6.15
CA VAL A 134 15.38 1.26 -6.93
C VAL A 134 14.01 0.63 -7.06
N ALA A 135 12.97 1.35 -6.68
CA ALA A 135 11.59 0.92 -6.85
C ALA A 135 10.91 1.69 -7.97
N ILE A 136 10.25 0.97 -8.88
CA ILE A 136 9.55 1.51 -10.06
C ILE A 136 8.13 0.95 -10.07
N PRO A 137 7.17 1.62 -9.40
CA PRO A 137 5.81 1.13 -9.27
C PRO A 137 5.03 1.26 -10.58
N SER A 138 4.23 0.25 -10.90
CA SER A 138 3.31 0.25 -12.04
C SER A 138 1.84 0.42 -11.64
N THR A 139 1.57 0.63 -10.37
CA THR A 139 0.24 0.88 -9.80
C THR A 139 0.28 2.12 -8.92
N SER A 140 -0.88 2.77 -8.77
CA SER A 140 -1.02 3.97 -7.92
C SER A 140 -1.89 3.63 -6.71
N GLY A 141 -1.31 2.96 -5.70
CA GLY A 141 -2.08 2.48 -4.54
C GLY A 141 -1.25 2.29 -3.28
N THR A 142 -0.42 1.26 -3.24
CA THR A 142 0.22 0.78 -2.01
C THR A 142 1.37 1.64 -1.49
N GLY A 143 1.97 2.49 -2.33
CA GLY A 143 3.14 3.28 -1.92
C GLY A 143 4.37 2.46 -1.56
N THR A 144 4.43 1.18 -1.97
CA THR A 144 5.53 0.28 -1.57
C THR A 144 6.91 0.81 -1.97
N GLU A 145 6.99 1.65 -2.99
CA GLU A 145 8.23 2.28 -3.45
C GLU A 145 8.83 3.27 -2.44
N VAL A 146 8.06 3.69 -1.44
CA VAL A 146 8.52 4.60 -0.38
C VAL A 146 8.36 4.05 1.04
N THR A 147 7.82 2.84 1.18
CA THR A 147 7.52 2.27 2.49
C THR A 147 8.62 1.37 3.04
N CYS A 148 8.66 1.29 4.36
CA CYS A 148 9.51 0.37 5.12
C CYS A 148 8.86 -1.02 5.34
N VAL A 149 7.86 -1.37 4.53
CA VAL A 149 7.10 -2.63 4.66
C VAL A 149 7.20 -3.45 3.38
N ALA A 150 7.17 -4.77 3.52
CA ALA A 150 6.96 -5.73 2.44
C ALA A 150 6.09 -6.88 2.96
N VAL A 151 5.06 -7.27 2.21
CA VAL A 151 4.15 -8.36 2.62
C VAL A 151 4.53 -9.64 1.88
N ILE A 152 4.91 -10.68 2.63
CA ILE A 152 5.31 -11.98 2.10
C ILE A 152 4.38 -13.06 2.65
N THR A 153 4.00 -14.00 1.78
CA THR A 153 3.05 -15.06 2.09
C THR A 153 3.78 -16.35 2.44
N GLU A 154 3.48 -16.90 3.61
CA GLU A 154 3.99 -18.20 4.08
C GLU A 154 3.06 -19.34 3.63
N GLN A 155 3.53 -20.58 3.80
CA GLN A 155 2.70 -21.76 3.55
C GLN A 155 1.38 -21.68 4.31
N GLY A 156 0.29 -22.07 3.64
CA GLY A 156 -1.06 -21.90 4.19
C GLY A 156 -1.73 -20.57 3.92
N GLY A 157 -1.09 -19.66 3.16
CA GLY A 157 -1.67 -18.37 2.77
C GLY A 157 -1.58 -17.29 3.84
N ILE A 158 -0.75 -17.49 4.86
CA ILE A 158 -0.57 -16.52 5.96
C ILE A 158 0.32 -15.38 5.47
N LYS A 159 -0.20 -14.16 5.49
CA LYS A 159 0.53 -12.95 5.10
C LYS A 159 1.31 -12.37 6.28
N HIS A 160 2.60 -12.16 6.09
CA HIS A 160 3.49 -11.55 7.08
C HIS A 160 4.01 -10.21 6.59
N PRO A 161 3.64 -9.10 7.23
CA PRO A 161 4.24 -7.80 6.97
C PRO A 161 5.64 -7.76 7.60
N LEU A 162 6.67 -7.75 6.77
CA LEU A 162 8.03 -7.45 7.18
C LEU A 162 8.16 -5.93 7.31
N ALA A 163 8.44 -5.44 8.51
CA ALA A 163 8.57 -4.01 8.78
C ALA A 163 9.99 -3.66 9.24
N SER A 164 10.71 -2.88 8.43
CA SER A 164 12.01 -2.34 8.80
C SER A 164 12.38 -1.16 7.91
N TYR A 165 12.94 -0.12 8.48
CA TYR A 165 13.46 1.01 7.70
C TYR A 165 14.59 0.60 6.74
N GLU A 166 15.22 -0.53 6.96
CA GLU A 166 16.29 -1.05 6.10
C GLU A 166 15.80 -1.40 4.69
N ILE A 167 14.57 -1.89 4.55
CA ILE A 167 13.98 -2.24 3.25
C ILE A 167 13.28 -1.06 2.55
N THR A 168 13.34 0.15 3.11
CA THR A 168 12.93 1.35 2.38
C THR A 168 13.82 1.51 1.16
N PRO A 169 13.29 1.65 -0.06
CA PRO A 169 14.10 1.86 -1.26
C PRO A 169 15.02 3.08 -1.16
N ASP A 170 16.13 3.06 -1.86
CA ASP A 170 17.03 4.23 -1.96
C ASP A 170 16.48 5.26 -2.92
N ILE A 171 15.89 4.80 -4.03
CA ILE A 171 15.34 5.62 -5.10
C ILE A 171 13.95 5.10 -5.46
N ALA A 172 12.97 5.98 -5.53
CA ALA A 172 11.65 5.73 -6.10
C ALA A 172 11.52 6.48 -7.43
N ILE A 173 11.18 5.79 -8.52
CA ILE A 173 10.94 6.39 -9.84
C ILE A 173 9.46 6.28 -10.15
N LEU A 174 8.77 7.41 -10.17
CA LEU A 174 7.33 7.55 -10.33
C LEU A 174 7.00 8.06 -11.73
N ASP A 175 7.06 7.15 -12.72
CA ASP A 175 6.70 7.48 -14.09
C ASP A 175 5.23 7.11 -14.37
N PRO A 176 4.32 8.08 -14.49
CA PRO A 176 2.90 7.82 -14.71
C PRO A 176 2.61 7.16 -16.07
N GLU A 177 3.53 7.19 -17.04
CA GLU A 177 3.38 6.50 -18.32
C GLU A 177 3.26 4.98 -18.12
N ILE A 178 3.91 4.44 -17.09
CA ILE A 178 3.84 3.01 -16.75
C ILE A 178 2.42 2.62 -16.31
N CYS A 179 1.69 3.55 -15.72
CA CYS A 179 0.34 3.35 -15.21
C CYS A 179 -0.78 3.52 -16.26
N LEU A 180 -0.46 3.97 -17.48
CA LEU A 180 -1.47 4.18 -18.54
C LEU A 180 -2.19 2.88 -18.92
N SER A 181 -1.54 1.74 -18.78
CA SER A 181 -2.12 0.42 -19.09
C SER A 181 -2.97 -0.18 -17.94
N MET A 182 -3.09 0.51 -16.79
CA MET A 182 -3.90 0.00 -15.68
C MET A 182 -5.40 -0.03 -16.05
N PRO A 183 -6.07 -1.20 -15.90
CA PRO A 183 -7.52 -1.31 -16.09
C PRO A 183 -8.30 -0.43 -15.09
N PRO A 184 -9.53 -0.01 -15.42
CA PRO A 184 -10.35 0.81 -14.52
C PRO A 184 -10.58 0.20 -13.14
N ASN A 185 -10.84 -1.11 -13.06
CA ASN A 185 -11.02 -1.80 -11.78
C ASN A 185 -9.75 -1.75 -10.92
N VAL A 186 -8.58 -1.94 -11.49
CA VAL A 186 -7.30 -1.82 -10.77
C VAL A 186 -7.09 -0.36 -10.34
N THR A 187 -7.40 0.61 -11.21
CA THR A 187 -7.31 2.04 -10.88
C THR A 187 -8.21 2.40 -9.68
N ALA A 188 -9.45 1.89 -9.66
CA ALA A 188 -10.37 2.10 -8.56
C ALA A 188 -9.82 1.48 -7.26
N ASP A 189 -9.53 0.19 -7.29
CA ASP A 189 -9.14 -0.58 -6.11
C ASP A 189 -7.84 -0.06 -5.48
N THR A 190 -6.83 0.26 -6.30
CA THR A 190 -5.57 0.81 -5.79
C THR A 190 -5.71 2.26 -5.33
N GLY A 191 -6.53 3.07 -6.01
CA GLY A 191 -6.77 4.45 -5.61
C GLY A 191 -7.51 4.59 -4.29
N VAL A 192 -8.52 3.74 -4.02
CA VAL A 192 -9.20 3.74 -2.72
C VAL A 192 -8.36 3.11 -1.61
N ASP A 193 -7.43 2.22 -1.95
CA ASP A 193 -6.42 1.71 -1.02
C ASP A 193 -5.50 2.86 -0.53
N ALA A 194 -5.00 3.68 -1.44
CA ALA A 194 -4.23 4.88 -1.09
C ALA A 194 -5.04 5.87 -0.23
N LEU A 195 -6.36 5.97 -0.45
CA LEU A 195 -7.24 6.78 0.40
C LEU A 195 -7.31 6.22 1.81
N SER A 196 -7.47 4.90 1.98
CA SER A 196 -7.51 4.25 3.29
C SER A 196 -6.20 4.43 4.04
N HIS A 197 -5.06 4.25 3.37
CA HIS A 197 -3.74 4.52 3.93
C HIS A 197 -3.64 5.94 4.51
N SER A 198 -4.08 6.93 3.75
CA SER A 198 -3.99 8.34 4.16
C SER A 198 -4.94 8.67 5.31
N LEU A 199 -6.17 8.14 5.27
CA LEU A 199 -7.17 8.35 6.33
C LEU A 199 -6.72 7.75 7.66
N GLU A 200 -6.19 6.53 7.64
CA GLU A 200 -5.69 5.88 8.85
C GLU A 200 -4.41 6.52 9.37
N ALA A 201 -3.45 6.81 8.49
CA ALA A 201 -2.23 7.51 8.89
C ALA A 201 -2.53 8.86 9.56
N TYR A 202 -3.51 9.61 9.04
CA TYR A 202 -3.88 10.90 9.60
C TYR A 202 -4.44 10.79 11.02
N VAL A 203 -5.22 9.76 11.36
CA VAL A 203 -5.82 9.57 12.70
C VAL A 203 -5.00 8.66 13.61
N SER A 204 -3.92 8.07 13.14
CA SER A 204 -3.05 7.19 13.90
C SER A 204 -2.51 7.86 15.17
N THR A 205 -2.29 7.07 16.22
CA THR A 205 -1.63 7.55 17.45
C THR A 205 -0.16 7.95 17.23
N MET A 206 0.44 7.54 16.12
CA MET A 206 1.81 7.90 15.70
C MET A 206 1.85 9.07 14.71
N ALA A 207 0.70 9.65 14.35
CA ALA A 207 0.61 10.79 13.46
C ALA A 207 1.43 11.98 13.96
N ASN A 208 1.96 12.76 13.03
CA ASN A 208 2.78 13.94 13.30
C ASN A 208 2.67 14.94 12.14
N ASP A 209 3.22 16.14 12.31
CA ASP A 209 3.08 17.24 11.33
C ASP A 209 3.52 16.86 9.91
N TYR A 210 4.57 16.03 9.76
CA TYR A 210 5.01 15.55 8.44
C TYR A 210 3.99 14.60 7.82
N THR A 211 3.56 13.60 8.59
CA THR A 211 2.61 12.60 8.10
C THR A 211 1.23 13.19 7.83
N ASP A 212 0.80 14.15 8.68
CA ASP A 212 -0.48 14.84 8.54
C ASP A 212 -0.57 15.65 7.24
N THR A 213 0.49 16.40 6.93
CA THR A 213 0.55 17.21 5.71
C THR A 213 0.43 16.33 4.46
N LEU A 214 1.18 15.23 4.42
CA LEU A 214 1.17 14.30 3.28
C LEU A 214 -0.18 13.58 3.17
N ALA A 215 -0.75 13.13 4.29
CA ALA A 215 -2.03 12.45 4.31
C ALA A 215 -3.17 13.35 3.80
N LEU A 216 -3.25 14.60 4.28
CA LEU A 216 -4.29 15.54 3.85
C LEU A 216 -4.22 15.84 2.35
N GLU A 217 -3.02 16.10 1.83
CA GLU A 217 -2.85 16.39 0.40
C GLU A 217 -3.13 15.14 -0.46
N SER A 218 -2.75 13.95 0.02
CA SER A 218 -3.11 12.68 -0.63
C SER A 218 -4.62 12.51 -0.70
N ILE A 219 -5.33 12.64 0.42
CA ILE A 219 -6.80 12.51 0.48
C ILE A 219 -7.46 13.46 -0.51
N LYS A 220 -7.09 14.74 -0.49
CA LYS A 220 -7.67 15.75 -1.39
C LYS A 220 -7.42 15.41 -2.86
N THR A 221 -6.19 15.05 -3.20
CA THR A 221 -5.81 14.70 -4.57
C THR A 221 -6.57 13.46 -5.04
N ILE A 222 -6.74 12.44 -4.20
CA ILE A 222 -7.50 11.23 -4.54
C ILE A 222 -8.97 11.56 -4.82
N PHE A 223 -9.64 12.34 -3.95
CA PHE A 223 -11.02 12.74 -4.17
C PHE A 223 -11.22 13.50 -5.49
N GLU A 224 -10.25 14.33 -5.87
CA GLU A 224 -10.32 15.11 -7.10
C GLU A 224 -9.99 14.30 -8.35
N TRP A 225 -8.97 13.42 -8.31
CA TRP A 225 -8.38 12.85 -9.51
C TRP A 225 -8.67 11.36 -9.73
N LEU A 226 -9.00 10.59 -8.69
CA LEU A 226 -9.34 9.19 -8.87
C LEU A 226 -10.54 8.96 -9.78
N PRO A 227 -11.66 9.71 -9.67
CA PRO A 227 -12.77 9.56 -10.60
C PRO A 227 -12.41 9.92 -12.06
N LYS A 228 -11.44 10.82 -12.28
CA LYS A 228 -10.96 11.18 -13.61
C LYS A 228 -10.09 10.06 -14.18
N ALA A 229 -9.11 9.57 -13.43
CA ALA A 229 -8.26 8.45 -13.84
C ALA A 229 -9.03 7.14 -14.05
N PHE A 230 -10.12 6.93 -13.32
CA PHE A 230 -11.01 5.78 -13.49
C PHE A 230 -11.81 5.86 -14.80
N ARG A 231 -12.34 7.04 -15.14
CA ARG A 231 -13.13 7.26 -16.36
C ARG A 231 -12.28 7.26 -17.62
N ASP A 232 -11.08 7.84 -17.54
CA ASP A 232 -10.12 7.91 -18.63
C ASP A 232 -8.73 7.51 -18.14
N GLY A 233 -8.40 6.24 -18.33
CA GLY A 233 -7.08 5.69 -17.98
C GLY A 233 -5.93 6.24 -18.83
N SER A 234 -6.21 6.92 -19.94
CA SER A 234 -5.22 7.56 -20.82
C SER A 234 -4.90 9.02 -20.43
N ASP A 235 -5.66 9.62 -19.51
CA ASP A 235 -5.36 10.96 -18.98
C ASP A 235 -4.07 10.94 -18.15
N ILE A 236 -2.97 11.34 -18.79
CA ILE A 236 -1.64 11.39 -18.17
C ILE A 236 -1.59 12.33 -16.97
N THR A 237 -2.41 13.39 -16.96
CA THR A 237 -2.48 14.32 -15.82
C THR A 237 -3.12 13.63 -14.63
N ALA A 238 -4.26 12.95 -14.83
CA ALA A 238 -4.93 12.20 -13.78
C ALA A 238 -4.03 11.06 -13.26
N ARG A 239 -3.34 10.32 -14.13
CA ARG A 239 -2.37 9.30 -13.75
C ARG A 239 -1.22 9.88 -12.91
N THR A 240 -0.65 11.02 -13.34
CA THR A 240 0.40 11.71 -12.59
C THR A 240 -0.08 12.10 -11.19
N LYS A 241 -1.26 12.70 -11.08
CA LYS A 241 -1.84 13.11 -9.80
C LYS A 241 -2.07 11.92 -8.87
N MET A 242 -2.65 10.83 -9.39
CA MET A 242 -2.86 9.61 -8.60
C MET A 242 -1.54 8.96 -8.18
N HIS A 243 -0.53 8.96 -9.06
CA HIS A 243 0.78 8.39 -8.75
C HIS A 243 1.53 9.17 -7.66
N ILE A 244 1.39 10.50 -7.63
CA ILE A 244 1.90 11.35 -6.56
C ILE A 244 1.07 11.18 -5.28
N ALA A 245 -0.26 11.12 -5.37
CA ALA A 245 -1.12 10.99 -4.20
C ALA A 245 -0.86 9.69 -3.42
N GLN A 246 -0.71 8.54 -4.12
CA GLN A 246 -0.37 7.28 -3.48
C GLN A 246 1.04 7.30 -2.86
N ASN A 247 1.97 8.03 -3.44
CA ASN A 247 3.31 8.22 -2.90
C ASN A 247 3.27 9.01 -1.59
N TYR A 248 2.47 10.09 -1.53
CA TYR A 248 2.20 10.81 -0.28
C TYR A 248 1.56 9.91 0.78
N ALA A 249 0.57 9.09 0.40
CA ALA A 249 -0.03 8.10 1.28
C ALA A 249 1.04 7.14 1.84
N GLY A 250 1.89 6.60 0.96
CA GLY A 250 2.98 5.70 1.31
C GLY A 250 3.97 6.32 2.30
N MET A 251 4.43 7.54 2.05
CA MET A 251 5.30 8.27 2.97
C MET A 251 4.62 8.54 4.32
N SER A 252 3.33 8.85 4.30
CA SER A 252 2.58 9.12 5.53
C SER A 252 2.45 7.86 6.37
N PHE A 253 1.86 6.78 5.85
CA PHE A 253 1.59 5.59 6.65
C PHE A 253 2.86 4.80 7.00
N SER A 254 3.90 4.86 6.19
CA SER A 254 5.20 4.25 6.53
C SER A 254 5.80 4.81 7.82
N ASN A 255 5.43 6.04 8.20
CA ASN A 255 5.91 6.73 9.41
C ASN A 255 4.84 6.86 10.50
N ALA A 256 3.55 6.75 10.17
CA ALA A 256 2.44 6.84 11.13
C ALA A 256 1.79 5.47 11.42
N ILE A 257 2.11 4.44 10.64
CA ILE A 257 1.41 3.15 10.63
C ILE A 257 -0.07 3.34 10.23
N LEU A 258 -0.88 2.31 10.39
CA LEU A 258 -2.28 2.25 9.96
C LEU A 258 -3.21 2.08 11.18
N GLY A 259 -4.40 1.52 10.97
CA GLY A 259 -5.39 1.31 12.01
C GLY A 259 -6.22 0.04 11.78
N ILE A 260 -7.42 0.02 12.35
CA ILE A 260 -8.29 -1.16 12.32
C ILE A 260 -8.93 -1.41 10.96
N ASP A 261 -8.96 -0.46 10.04
CA ASP A 261 -9.46 -0.71 8.68
C ASP A 261 -8.61 -1.78 7.98
N HIS A 262 -7.30 -1.58 8.00
CA HIS A 262 -6.34 -2.57 7.48
C HIS A 262 -6.35 -3.86 8.30
N SER A 263 -6.37 -3.76 9.64
CA SER A 263 -6.42 -4.95 10.50
C SER A 263 -7.61 -5.83 10.19
N LEU A 264 -8.79 -5.26 9.98
CA LEU A 264 -10.02 -5.97 9.63
C LEU A 264 -9.94 -6.57 8.22
N SER A 265 -9.49 -5.78 7.26
CA SER A 265 -9.37 -6.20 5.86
C SER A 265 -8.41 -7.37 5.67
N HIS A 266 -7.28 -7.40 6.38
CA HIS A 266 -6.29 -8.48 6.34
C HIS A 266 -6.86 -9.86 6.71
N LYS A 267 -7.95 -9.91 7.48
CA LYS A 267 -8.52 -11.17 7.99
C LYS A 267 -9.66 -11.72 7.13
N ILE A 268 -10.20 -10.93 6.21
CA ILE A 268 -11.25 -11.36 5.29
C ILE A 268 -10.66 -12.29 4.25
N SER A 269 -10.87 -13.61 4.41
CA SER A 269 -10.32 -14.65 3.53
C SER A 269 -11.39 -15.44 2.76
N THR A 270 -12.66 -15.26 3.10
CA THR A 270 -13.77 -16.05 2.52
C THR A 270 -14.32 -15.50 1.21
N ILE A 271 -13.78 -14.39 0.73
CA ILE A 271 -14.18 -13.78 -0.53
C ILE A 271 -12.95 -13.47 -1.38
N ASN A 272 -13.02 -13.79 -2.67
CA ASN A 272 -11.97 -13.44 -3.63
C ASN A 272 -12.15 -11.98 -4.09
N THR A 273 -11.48 -11.07 -3.42
CA THR A 273 -11.53 -9.63 -3.74
C THR A 273 -10.16 -8.97 -3.50
N THR A 274 -9.99 -7.76 -4.00
CA THR A 274 -8.78 -6.99 -3.77
C THR A 274 -8.77 -6.39 -2.35
N HIS A 275 -7.59 -6.24 -1.79
CA HIS A 275 -7.40 -5.64 -0.46
C HIS A 275 -8.00 -4.22 -0.37
N GLY A 276 -7.68 -3.34 -1.33
CA GLY A 276 -8.18 -1.96 -1.35
C GLY A 276 -9.72 -1.88 -1.42
N ARG A 277 -10.35 -2.83 -2.12
CA ARG A 277 -11.82 -2.90 -2.17
C ARG A 277 -12.42 -3.28 -0.81
N CYS A 278 -11.81 -4.19 -0.08
CA CYS A 278 -12.21 -4.50 1.29
C CYS A 278 -12.06 -3.28 2.21
N ASN A 279 -10.89 -2.61 2.17
CA ASN A 279 -10.64 -1.42 2.98
C ASN A 279 -11.71 -0.35 2.78
N THR A 280 -12.00 0.01 1.53
CA THR A 280 -12.95 1.12 1.29
C THR A 280 -14.40 0.79 1.65
N ILE A 281 -14.78 -0.49 1.69
CA ILE A 281 -16.10 -0.94 2.17
C ILE A 281 -16.17 -0.89 3.70
N LEU A 282 -15.10 -1.23 4.39
CA LEU A 282 -14.99 -1.16 5.85
C LEU A 282 -14.88 0.28 6.37
N MET A 283 -14.22 1.14 5.61
CA MET A 283 -13.84 2.51 5.99
C MET A 283 -14.98 3.36 6.60
N PRO A 284 -16.20 3.43 6.04
CA PRO A 284 -17.30 4.17 6.63
C PRO A 284 -17.60 3.75 8.07
N ALA A 285 -17.65 2.45 8.33
CA ALA A 285 -17.90 1.90 9.67
C ALA A 285 -16.73 2.17 10.63
N VAL A 286 -15.50 2.05 10.14
CA VAL A 286 -14.28 2.37 10.92
C VAL A 286 -14.22 3.84 11.31
N ILE A 287 -14.54 4.76 10.39
CA ILE A 287 -14.59 6.19 10.69
C ILE A 287 -15.63 6.47 11.77
N GLN A 288 -16.83 5.90 11.66
CA GLN A 288 -17.91 6.08 12.65
C GLN A 288 -17.46 5.55 14.03
N TYR A 289 -16.84 4.39 14.09
CA TYR A 289 -16.29 3.83 15.32
C TYR A 289 -15.23 4.73 15.93
N ASN A 290 -14.23 5.13 15.16
CA ASN A 290 -13.10 5.92 15.61
C ASN A 290 -13.49 7.38 15.93
N SER A 291 -14.57 7.90 15.36
CA SER A 291 -15.00 9.30 15.54
C SER A 291 -15.33 9.66 16.98
N LYS A 292 -15.66 8.70 17.84
CA LYS A 292 -15.87 8.92 19.28
C LYS A 292 -14.62 9.47 20.00
N VAL A 293 -13.43 9.16 19.46
CA VAL A 293 -12.14 9.61 20.01
C VAL A 293 -11.45 10.58 19.05
N ALA A 294 -11.46 10.29 17.76
CA ALA A 294 -10.76 11.05 16.72
C ALA A 294 -11.69 11.97 15.90
N GLY A 295 -12.90 12.27 16.38
CA GLY A 295 -13.90 13.05 15.63
C GLY A 295 -13.39 14.42 15.17
N GLN A 296 -12.58 15.11 15.98
CA GLN A 296 -11.96 16.38 15.59
C GLN A 296 -11.02 16.21 14.38
N ARG A 297 -10.21 15.13 14.33
CA ARG A 297 -9.29 14.88 13.22
C ARG A 297 -10.04 14.54 11.94
N TYR A 298 -11.07 13.71 12.00
CA TYR A 298 -11.93 13.46 10.83
C TYR A 298 -12.68 14.72 10.37
N ALA A 299 -13.12 15.57 11.28
CA ALA A 299 -13.73 16.86 10.96
C ALA A 299 -12.71 17.80 10.26
N GLN A 300 -11.43 17.77 10.62
CA GLN A 300 -10.37 18.52 9.94
C GLN A 300 -10.21 18.05 8.49
N ILE A 301 -10.23 16.73 8.23
CA ILE A 301 -10.22 16.19 6.86
C ILE A 301 -11.42 16.72 6.06
N ALA A 302 -12.63 16.63 6.64
CA ALA A 302 -13.85 17.13 6.00
C ALA A 302 -13.76 18.62 5.64
N LYS A 303 -13.24 19.44 6.56
CA LYS A 303 -12.99 20.88 6.30
C LYS A 303 -11.96 21.09 5.19
N TYR A 304 -10.88 20.31 5.19
CA TYR A 304 -9.83 20.41 4.16
C TYR A 304 -10.36 20.07 2.77
N LEU A 305 -11.31 19.14 2.69
CA LEU A 305 -12.06 18.80 1.47
C LEU A 305 -13.16 19.80 1.11
N GLY A 306 -13.45 20.81 1.96
CA GLY A 306 -14.52 21.76 1.74
C GLY A 306 -15.93 21.17 1.93
N LEU A 307 -16.06 20.06 2.68
CA LEU A 307 -17.35 19.42 2.92
C LEU A 307 -18.22 20.23 3.91
N PRO A 308 -19.55 20.20 3.76
CA PRO A 308 -20.45 20.95 4.62
C PRO A 308 -20.57 20.33 6.02
N GLY A 309 -20.75 21.18 7.04
CA GLY A 309 -21.02 20.76 8.42
C GLY A 309 -20.81 21.89 9.41
N SER A 310 -21.72 22.03 10.37
CA SER A 310 -21.68 23.07 11.42
C SER A 310 -21.08 22.58 12.74
N SER A 311 -20.91 21.27 12.89
CA SER A 311 -20.25 20.64 14.05
C SER A 311 -19.27 19.56 13.59
N ASN A 312 -18.45 19.05 14.51
CA ASN A 312 -17.54 17.95 14.19
C ASN A 312 -18.31 16.69 13.77
N GLU A 313 -19.43 16.38 14.39
CA GLU A 313 -20.29 15.23 14.07
C GLU A 313 -20.88 15.38 12.67
N ALA A 314 -21.37 16.58 12.31
CA ALA A 314 -21.89 16.86 10.97
C ALA A 314 -20.79 16.73 9.90
N LEU A 315 -19.59 17.21 10.19
CA LEU A 315 -18.44 17.09 9.30
C LEU A 315 -17.99 15.63 9.12
N VAL A 316 -17.96 14.83 10.19
CA VAL A 316 -17.69 13.39 10.11
C VAL A 316 -18.72 12.68 9.26
N SER A 317 -20.01 12.98 9.47
CA SER A 317 -21.11 12.42 8.65
C SER A 317 -20.94 12.78 7.17
N SER A 318 -20.55 14.03 6.88
CA SER A 318 -20.28 14.49 5.51
C SER A 318 -19.08 13.77 4.89
N LEU A 319 -18.01 13.49 5.67
CA LEU A 319 -16.86 12.71 5.19
C LEU A 319 -17.25 11.27 4.85
N VAL A 320 -18.02 10.61 5.73
CA VAL A 320 -18.55 9.26 5.48
C VAL A 320 -19.39 9.22 4.22
N ALA A 321 -20.30 10.20 4.05
CA ALA A 321 -21.12 10.31 2.85
C ALA A 321 -20.27 10.54 1.59
N ALA A 322 -19.25 11.38 1.66
CA ALA A 322 -18.33 11.62 0.53
C ALA A 322 -17.59 10.36 0.11
N ILE A 323 -17.11 9.53 1.06
CA ILE A 323 -16.47 8.25 0.77
C ILE A 323 -17.45 7.26 0.14
N LYS A 324 -18.67 7.12 0.68
CA LYS A 324 -19.72 6.27 0.10
C LYS A 324 -20.06 6.70 -1.35
N ASN A 325 -20.12 8.01 -1.60
CA ASN A 325 -20.37 8.55 -2.95
C ASN A 325 -19.20 8.28 -3.90
N LEU A 326 -17.96 8.42 -3.42
CA LEU A 326 -16.78 8.07 -4.20
C LEU A 326 -16.80 6.59 -4.59
N ASN A 327 -17.04 5.67 -3.64
CA ASN A 327 -17.16 4.25 -3.89
C ASN A 327 -18.22 3.94 -4.96
N THR A 328 -19.40 4.53 -4.83
CA THR A 328 -20.47 4.38 -5.83
C THR A 328 -20.04 4.85 -7.22
N SER A 329 -19.33 5.98 -7.32
CA SER A 329 -18.84 6.53 -8.60
C SER A 329 -17.78 5.64 -9.28
N LEU A 330 -17.12 4.80 -8.50
CA LEU A 330 -16.11 3.83 -8.94
C LEU A 330 -16.67 2.41 -9.15
N GLY A 331 -18.00 2.23 -8.98
CA GLY A 331 -18.62 0.91 -9.09
C GLY A 331 -18.25 -0.07 -7.98
N ILE A 332 -17.86 0.43 -6.80
CA ILE A 332 -17.53 -0.38 -5.64
C ILE A 332 -18.82 -0.63 -4.84
N PRO A 333 -19.13 -1.88 -4.46
CA PRO A 333 -20.28 -2.22 -3.66
C PRO A 333 -20.35 -1.47 -2.32
N ALA A 334 -21.56 -1.20 -1.84
CA ALA A 334 -21.77 -0.45 -0.60
C ALA A 334 -21.53 -1.29 0.67
N SER A 335 -21.46 -2.63 0.54
CA SER A 335 -21.32 -3.56 1.68
C SER A 335 -20.59 -4.84 1.27
N LEU A 336 -20.09 -5.58 2.25
CA LEU A 336 -19.48 -6.90 2.00
C LEU A 336 -20.53 -7.92 1.50
N LYS A 337 -21.81 -7.75 1.88
CA LYS A 337 -22.92 -8.56 1.37
C LYS A 337 -23.14 -8.32 -0.13
N GLU A 338 -23.17 -7.06 -0.56
CA GLU A 338 -23.26 -6.71 -1.98
C GLU A 338 -22.02 -7.12 -2.78
N LEU A 339 -20.86 -7.15 -2.14
CA LEU A 339 -19.61 -7.67 -2.72
C LEU A 339 -19.69 -9.19 -2.99
N GLY A 340 -20.65 -9.88 -2.38
CA GLY A 340 -20.91 -11.33 -2.58
C GLY A 340 -20.39 -12.22 -1.46
N MET A 341 -20.07 -11.67 -0.28
CA MET A 341 -19.71 -12.49 0.88
C MET A 341 -20.94 -13.24 1.40
N ASP A 342 -20.83 -14.56 1.51
CA ASP A 342 -21.90 -15.42 2.04
C ASP A 342 -22.18 -15.10 3.51
N GLU A 343 -23.47 -14.98 3.87
CA GLU A 343 -23.91 -14.56 5.19
C GLU A 343 -23.57 -15.59 6.29
N ASN A 344 -23.75 -16.88 6.01
CA ASN A 344 -23.44 -17.93 6.98
C ASN A 344 -21.94 -17.97 7.22
N SER A 345 -21.15 -17.96 6.14
CA SER A 345 -19.69 -17.92 6.23
C SER A 345 -19.19 -16.67 6.99
N PHE A 346 -19.82 -15.51 6.78
CA PHE A 346 -19.49 -14.30 7.53
C PHE A 346 -19.78 -14.45 9.02
N LEU A 347 -21.00 -14.93 9.38
CA LEU A 347 -21.41 -15.07 10.78
C LEU A 347 -20.57 -16.10 11.54
N GLU A 348 -20.20 -17.20 10.89
CA GLU A 348 -19.35 -18.25 11.46
C GLU A 348 -17.91 -17.76 11.74
N ASN A 349 -17.39 -16.85 10.90
CA ASN A 349 -16.01 -16.40 10.98
C ASN A 349 -15.81 -15.02 11.64
N ALA A 350 -16.86 -14.23 11.85
CA ALA A 350 -16.76 -12.85 12.33
C ALA A 350 -15.98 -12.70 13.65
N GLU A 351 -16.19 -13.62 14.60
CA GLU A 351 -15.45 -13.61 15.87
C GLU A 351 -13.98 -13.99 15.68
N THR A 352 -13.70 -14.97 14.84
CA THR A 352 -12.32 -15.39 14.49
C THR A 352 -11.57 -14.25 13.81
N TYR A 353 -12.21 -13.58 12.84
CA TYR A 353 -11.64 -12.41 12.17
C TYR A 353 -11.38 -11.27 13.16
N ALA A 354 -12.32 -10.96 14.07
CA ALA A 354 -12.17 -9.91 15.06
C ALA A 354 -11.01 -10.18 16.04
N LYS A 355 -10.88 -11.42 16.53
CA LYS A 355 -9.75 -11.83 17.38
C LYS A 355 -8.42 -11.70 16.66
N ALA A 356 -8.33 -12.18 15.42
CA ALA A 356 -7.11 -12.06 14.63
C ALA A 356 -6.77 -10.60 14.25
N ALA A 357 -7.78 -9.75 14.00
CA ALA A 357 -7.57 -8.33 13.75
C ALA A 357 -7.09 -7.58 15.01
N LEU A 358 -7.52 -8.00 16.20
CA LEU A 358 -7.04 -7.41 17.45
C LEU A 358 -5.54 -7.63 17.67
N GLU A 359 -4.99 -8.74 17.16
CA GLU A 359 -3.57 -9.08 17.23
C GLU A 359 -2.74 -8.48 16.09
N ASP A 360 -3.39 -7.85 15.10
CA ASP A 360 -2.71 -7.24 13.96
C ASP A 360 -1.92 -5.99 14.42
N PRO A 361 -0.67 -5.82 13.97
CA PRO A 361 0.16 -4.68 14.33
C PRO A 361 -0.50 -3.31 14.06
N CYS A 362 -1.32 -3.20 13.01
CA CYS A 362 -2.02 -1.95 12.68
C CYS A 362 -3.05 -1.54 13.74
N THR A 363 -3.63 -2.50 14.46
CA THR A 363 -4.57 -2.20 15.57
C THR A 363 -3.90 -1.42 16.70
N GLY A 364 -2.59 -1.64 16.90
CA GLY A 364 -1.81 -0.97 17.94
C GLY A 364 -1.72 0.55 17.81
N THR A 365 -1.90 1.09 16.61
CA THR A 365 -1.83 2.53 16.32
C THR A 365 -3.20 3.16 16.03
N ASN A 366 -4.29 2.39 16.15
CA ASN A 366 -5.65 2.91 16.00
C ASN A 366 -5.99 3.92 17.11
N PRO A 367 -6.65 5.04 16.81
CA PRO A 367 -6.91 6.09 17.80
C PRO A 367 -7.86 5.67 18.94
N ARG A 368 -8.81 4.76 18.66
CA ARG A 368 -9.71 4.17 19.66
C ARG A 368 -9.34 2.70 19.83
N LYS A 369 -8.95 2.30 21.05
CA LYS A 369 -8.61 0.91 21.34
C LYS A 369 -9.87 0.04 21.29
N PRO A 370 -9.94 -0.96 20.39
CA PRO A 370 -11.12 -1.81 20.26
C PRO A 370 -11.12 -3.00 21.23
N SER A 371 -12.31 -3.51 21.54
CA SER A 371 -12.53 -4.87 22.01
C SER A 371 -12.88 -5.80 20.84
N VAL A 372 -12.93 -7.12 21.08
CA VAL A 372 -13.39 -8.09 20.11
C VAL A 372 -14.83 -7.79 19.69
N GLU A 373 -15.68 -7.44 20.65
CA GLU A 373 -17.09 -7.10 20.44
C GLU A 373 -17.25 -5.86 19.58
N ASP A 374 -16.42 -4.82 19.80
CA ASP A 374 -16.39 -3.63 18.95
C ASP A 374 -16.08 -3.97 17.51
N LEU A 375 -15.05 -4.79 17.27
CA LEU A 375 -14.63 -5.19 15.93
C LEU A 375 -15.71 -6.04 15.23
N ILE A 376 -16.41 -6.92 15.96
CA ILE A 376 -17.57 -7.65 15.41
C ILE A 376 -18.69 -6.68 14.99
N GLN A 377 -18.96 -5.61 15.76
CA GLN A 377 -19.97 -4.63 15.37
C GLN A 377 -19.54 -3.82 14.14
N VAL A 378 -18.27 -3.43 14.03
CA VAL A 378 -17.73 -2.76 12.83
C VAL A 378 -17.86 -3.68 11.61
N TYR A 379 -17.50 -4.97 11.72
CA TYR A 379 -17.69 -5.95 10.64
C TYR A 379 -19.15 -6.08 10.22
N LYS A 380 -20.09 -6.20 11.19
CA LYS A 380 -21.52 -6.29 10.90
C LYS A 380 -22.04 -5.03 10.19
N ALA A 381 -21.62 -3.85 10.64
CA ALA A 381 -21.98 -2.60 9.99
C ALA A 381 -21.53 -2.56 8.53
N ALA A 382 -20.28 -2.94 8.26
CA ALA A 382 -19.74 -3.02 6.89
C ALA A 382 -20.39 -4.15 6.07
N TYR A 383 -20.75 -5.27 6.72
CA TYR A 383 -21.39 -6.38 6.04
C TYR A 383 -22.78 -6.04 5.56
N TYR A 384 -23.62 -5.43 6.42
CA TYR A 384 -25.02 -5.09 6.09
C TYR A 384 -25.19 -3.67 5.54
N GLY A 385 -24.19 -2.81 5.59
CA GLY A 385 -24.23 -1.44 5.09
C GLY A 385 -24.94 -0.42 6.00
N TYR A 386 -25.12 -0.73 7.30
CA TYR A 386 -25.71 0.21 8.24
C TYR A 386 -24.65 1.03 9.02
N ASP A 387 -25.10 2.05 9.74
CA ASP A 387 -24.21 2.90 10.54
C ASP A 387 -23.85 2.26 11.88
N VAL A 388 -22.58 2.43 12.31
CA VAL A 388 -22.10 1.91 13.60
C VAL A 388 -22.70 2.71 14.76
N VAL A 389 -23.34 2.00 15.69
CA VAL A 389 -23.93 2.57 16.92
C VAL A 389 -23.28 1.90 18.13
N ILE A 390 -22.05 2.36 18.51
CA ILE A 390 -21.30 1.89 19.69
C ILE A 390 -20.49 3.02 20.36
#